data_b93c09bc326ec296328a9bf287b1ca58
#
_entry.id   b93c09bc326ec296328a9bf287b1ca58
#
_cell.length_a   1.000
_cell.length_b   1.000
_cell.length_c   1.000
_cell.angle_alpha   90.00
_cell.angle_beta   90.00
_cell.angle_gamma   90.00
#
_symmetry.space_group_name_H-M   'P 1'
#
loop_
_entity.id
_entity.type
_entity.pdbx_description
1 polymer ?
#
loop_
_entity_poly.entity_id
_entity_poly.type
_entity_poly.pdbx_seq_one_letter_code
_entity_poly.pdbx_strand_id
1 'polypeptide(L)'
;MIPTRREIVKYYKTITLKDGRKCILRNGEEKDGQAALANFILTHEQTDYLLSYPDENTMTAEQEGRFLQEKTDSDNGVELLAEIDGVVAGLAGFDAVGGREKIRHRADFGLSVDRQYWNLGIGTALMYACIECARAAGYEQIELSVVAENEPAIAMYEKAGFVEFGRNPRGFKSRFTGYQELVYMRKEL
;
A
#
# COMPACT_ATOMS: atom_id res chain seq x y z
N MET A 1 -7.10 -28.59 -3.56
CA MET A 1 -6.81 -28.51 -2.11
C MET A 1 -6.19 -27.14 -1.91
N ILE A 2 -6.91 -26.20 -1.28
CA ILE A 2 -6.40 -24.83 -1.04
C ILE A 2 -5.33 -24.97 0.05
N PRO A 3 -4.12 -24.38 -0.10
CA PRO A 3 -3.11 -24.43 0.95
C PRO A 3 -3.72 -23.90 2.26
N THR A 4 -3.60 -24.67 3.31
CA THR A 4 -4.19 -24.35 4.62
C THR A 4 -3.32 -23.37 5.43
N ARG A 5 -2.12 -23.08 4.96
CA ARG A 5 -1.17 -22.18 5.63
C ARG A 5 -0.54 -21.27 4.59
N ARG A 6 -0.54 -19.98 4.87
CA ARG A 6 0.21 -18.96 4.12
C ARG A 6 1.65 -18.93 4.58
N GLU A 7 2.51 -18.40 3.74
CA GLU A 7 3.93 -18.25 4.04
C GLU A 7 4.25 -16.79 4.38
N ILE A 8 5.13 -16.59 5.34
CA ILE A 8 5.70 -15.27 5.65
C ILE A 8 6.54 -14.85 4.44
N VAL A 9 6.28 -13.67 3.90
CA VAL A 9 6.97 -13.18 2.71
C VAL A 9 8.00 -12.12 3.10
N LYS A 10 9.26 -12.43 2.84
CA LYS A 10 10.36 -11.46 2.96
C LYS A 10 10.71 -10.94 1.58
N TYR A 11 10.68 -9.62 1.43
CA TYR A 11 10.92 -8.94 0.16
C TYR A 11 12.11 -7.97 0.29
N TYR A 12 13.01 -8.03 -0.67
CA TYR A 12 14.11 -7.09 -0.80
C TYR A 12 14.50 -6.96 -2.27
N LYS A 13 14.43 -5.75 -2.83
CA LYS A 13 14.77 -5.49 -4.24
C LYS A 13 15.31 -4.09 -4.42
N THR A 14 16.44 -3.96 -5.08
CA THR A 14 16.93 -2.64 -5.52
C THR A 14 16.49 -2.37 -6.95
N ILE A 15 15.89 -1.22 -7.16
CA ILE A 15 15.45 -0.73 -8.48
C ILE A 15 16.22 0.54 -8.85
N THR A 16 16.21 0.89 -10.14
CA THR A 16 16.71 2.17 -10.62
C THR A 16 15.52 3.04 -11.02
N LEU A 17 15.42 4.22 -10.40
CA LEU A 17 14.38 5.20 -10.70
C LEU A 17 14.62 5.88 -12.05
N LYS A 18 13.60 6.59 -12.55
CA LYS A 18 13.70 7.30 -13.85
C LYS A 18 14.78 8.39 -13.86
N ASP A 19 15.14 8.95 -12.71
CA ASP A 19 16.20 9.95 -12.54
C ASP A 19 17.58 9.34 -12.28
N GLY A 20 17.70 8.01 -12.31
CA GLY A 20 18.95 7.26 -12.15
C GLY A 20 19.28 6.88 -10.71
N ARG A 21 18.60 7.41 -9.69
CA ARG A 21 18.81 7.03 -8.27
C ARG A 21 18.41 5.59 -8.02
N LYS A 22 19.04 4.99 -7.02
CA LYS A 22 18.65 3.67 -6.51
C LYS A 22 17.57 3.82 -5.46
N CYS A 23 16.60 2.93 -5.52
CA CYS A 23 15.58 2.80 -4.51
C CYS A 23 15.53 1.34 -4.04
N ILE A 24 15.50 1.13 -2.74
CA ILE A 24 15.38 -0.18 -2.11
C ILE A 24 13.92 -0.37 -1.73
N LEU A 25 13.31 -1.46 -2.20
CA LEU A 25 12.00 -1.92 -1.77
C LEU A 25 12.21 -3.08 -0.80
N ARG A 26 11.73 -2.96 0.43
CA ARG A 26 11.91 -3.98 1.47
C ARG A 26 10.78 -3.99 2.48
N ASN A 27 10.65 -5.08 3.22
CA ASN A 27 9.77 -5.09 4.39
C ASN A 27 10.19 -4.01 5.41
N GLY A 28 9.20 -3.43 6.08
CA GLY A 28 9.42 -2.57 7.24
C GLY A 28 9.87 -3.40 8.45
N GLU A 29 10.72 -2.83 9.27
CA GLU A 29 11.23 -3.42 10.51
C GLU A 29 10.98 -2.47 11.68
N GLU A 30 11.07 -2.96 12.91
CA GLU A 30 10.82 -2.15 14.11
C GLU A 30 11.64 -0.85 14.15
N LYS A 31 12.88 -0.88 13.68
CA LYS A 31 13.79 0.29 13.61
C LYS A 31 13.27 1.41 12.68
N ASP A 32 12.38 1.08 11.74
CA ASP A 32 11.90 2.02 10.74
C ASP A 32 10.72 2.87 11.23
N GLY A 33 10.19 2.60 12.42
CA GLY A 33 8.95 3.20 12.92
C GLY A 33 8.92 4.72 12.89
N GLN A 34 10.02 5.40 13.28
CA GLN A 34 10.08 6.87 13.22
C GLN A 34 10.00 7.39 11.79
N ALA A 35 10.72 6.76 10.86
CA ALA A 35 10.77 7.20 9.46
C ALA A 35 9.46 6.89 8.71
N ALA A 36 8.86 5.72 8.98
CA ALA A 36 7.57 5.33 8.41
C ALA A 36 6.44 6.24 8.90
N LEU A 37 6.36 6.50 10.21
CA LEU A 37 5.38 7.42 10.78
C LEU A 37 5.52 8.84 10.20
N ALA A 38 6.74 9.34 10.07
CA ALA A 38 6.99 10.64 9.45
C ALA A 38 6.54 10.68 7.98
N ASN A 39 6.80 9.62 7.21
CA ASN A 39 6.33 9.50 5.83
C ASN A 39 4.80 9.39 5.77
N PHE A 40 4.17 8.62 6.65
CA PHE A 40 2.72 8.53 6.75
C PHE A 40 2.10 9.91 6.96
N ILE A 41 2.51 10.64 7.98
CA ILE A 41 2.00 11.99 8.29
C ILE A 41 2.18 12.90 7.07
N LEU A 42 3.38 12.95 6.51
CA LEU A 42 3.70 13.81 5.35
C LEU A 42 2.82 13.49 4.14
N THR A 43 2.68 12.22 3.77
CA THR A 43 1.89 11.84 2.59
C THR A 43 0.41 12.13 2.76
N HIS A 44 -0.13 12.00 3.99
CA HIS A 44 -1.52 12.32 4.31
C HIS A 44 -1.79 13.83 4.38
N GLU A 45 -0.78 14.67 4.64
CA GLU A 45 -0.87 16.13 4.51
C GLU A 45 -0.85 16.59 3.04
N GLN A 46 -0.21 15.82 2.18
CA GLN A 46 0.03 16.21 0.78
C GLN A 46 -1.16 15.98 -0.14
N THR A 47 -2.15 15.15 0.24
CA THR A 47 -3.28 14.79 -0.63
C THR A 47 -4.54 14.50 0.17
N ASP A 48 -5.70 14.74 -0.44
CA ASP A 48 -7.03 14.41 0.09
C ASP A 48 -7.57 13.07 -0.47
N TYR A 49 -6.69 12.22 -1.01
CA TYR A 49 -7.07 10.95 -1.64
C TYR A 49 -6.81 9.71 -0.78
N LEU A 50 -6.23 9.88 0.42
CA LEU A 50 -5.98 8.80 1.35
C LEU A 50 -7.14 8.65 2.35
N LEU A 51 -7.24 7.48 2.97
CA LEU A 51 -8.36 7.10 3.84
C LEU A 51 -8.50 7.98 5.08
N SER A 52 -7.40 8.46 5.63
CA SER A 52 -7.37 9.17 6.91
C SER A 52 -6.63 10.51 6.80
N TYR A 53 -6.83 11.35 7.80
CA TYR A 53 -6.07 12.58 7.98
C TYR A 53 -4.90 12.36 8.94
N PRO A 54 -3.83 13.18 8.86
CA PRO A 54 -2.66 13.04 9.73
C PRO A 54 -3.01 13.09 11.23
N ASP A 55 -4.00 13.90 11.61
CA ASP A 55 -4.46 14.10 12.99
C ASP A 55 -5.29 12.92 13.55
N GLU A 56 -5.67 11.98 12.71
CA GLU A 56 -6.35 10.75 13.11
C GLU A 56 -5.35 9.65 13.51
N ASN A 57 -4.09 9.78 13.11
CA ASN A 57 -3.04 8.85 13.52
C ASN A 57 -2.48 9.26 14.89
N THR A 58 -2.70 8.42 15.88
CA THR A 58 -2.22 8.62 17.27
C THR A 58 -1.06 7.70 17.64
N MET A 59 -0.50 6.97 16.68
CA MET A 59 0.60 6.04 16.94
C MET A 59 1.88 6.80 17.30
N THR A 60 2.63 6.24 18.25
CA THR A 60 4.01 6.67 18.49
C THR A 60 4.96 5.96 17.51
N ALA A 61 6.16 6.47 17.33
CA ALA A 61 7.19 5.83 16.50
C ALA A 61 7.48 4.37 16.92
N GLU A 62 7.42 4.08 18.23
CA GLU A 62 7.60 2.72 18.75
C GLU A 62 6.42 1.80 18.40
N GLN A 63 5.18 2.34 18.41
CA GLN A 63 3.99 1.60 18.02
C GLN A 63 4.01 1.31 16.51
N GLU A 64 4.40 2.30 15.71
CA GLU A 64 4.60 2.13 14.27
C GLU A 64 5.67 1.08 13.98
N GLY A 65 6.81 1.13 14.67
CA GLY A 65 7.87 0.12 14.54
C GLY A 65 7.38 -1.29 14.86
N ARG A 66 6.63 -1.47 15.95
CA ARG A 66 6.02 -2.78 16.27
C ARG A 66 5.03 -3.23 15.20
N PHE A 67 4.18 -2.34 14.70
CA PHE A 67 3.26 -2.64 13.59
C PHE A 67 4.01 -3.12 12.35
N LEU A 68 5.09 -2.44 11.94
CA LEU A 68 5.92 -2.86 10.80
C LEU A 68 6.52 -4.25 11.02
N GLN A 69 7.03 -4.51 12.24
CA GLN A 69 7.62 -5.82 12.56
C GLN A 69 6.54 -6.92 12.56
N GLU A 70 5.38 -6.67 13.15
CA GLU A 70 4.25 -7.59 13.12
C GLU A 70 3.82 -7.92 11.69
N LYS A 71 3.75 -6.92 10.80
CA LYS A 71 3.50 -7.14 9.36
C LYS A 71 4.56 -7.98 8.70
N THR A 72 5.82 -7.73 9.00
CA THR A 72 6.96 -8.45 8.45
C THR A 72 7.01 -9.92 8.92
N ASP A 73 6.48 -10.22 10.09
CA ASP A 73 6.41 -11.58 10.66
C ASP A 73 5.04 -12.25 10.43
N SER A 74 4.11 -11.55 9.79
CA SER A 74 2.77 -12.04 9.48
C SER A 74 2.76 -12.92 8.21
N ASP A 75 1.84 -13.88 8.19
CA ASP A 75 1.49 -14.66 7.00
C ASP A 75 0.25 -14.11 6.27
N ASN A 76 -0.34 -13.00 6.78
CA ASN A 76 -1.59 -12.44 6.28
C ASN A 76 -1.47 -11.06 5.64
N GLY A 77 -0.32 -10.41 5.77
CA GLY A 77 -0.11 -9.07 5.25
C GLY A 77 1.35 -8.75 5.06
N VAL A 78 1.62 -7.64 4.42
CA VAL A 78 2.96 -7.07 4.26
C VAL A 78 2.87 -5.56 4.32
N GLU A 79 3.92 -4.92 4.84
CA GLU A 79 4.16 -3.50 4.69
C GLU A 79 5.57 -3.30 4.14
N LEU A 80 5.65 -2.73 2.94
CA LEU A 80 6.90 -2.46 2.22
C LEU A 80 7.24 -0.98 2.28
N LEU A 81 8.51 -0.70 2.48
CA LEU A 81 9.09 0.64 2.38
C LEU A 81 9.80 0.79 1.04
N ALA A 82 9.70 1.98 0.45
CA ALA A 82 10.59 2.44 -0.61
C ALA A 82 11.62 3.40 0.00
N GLU A 83 12.88 3.00 0.01
CA GLU A 83 13.98 3.76 0.63
C GLU A 83 14.93 4.30 -0.45
N ILE A 84 15.25 5.61 -0.37
CA ILE A 84 16.19 6.30 -1.23
C ILE A 84 17.19 7.04 -0.34
N ASP A 85 18.48 6.69 -0.44
CA ASP A 85 19.55 7.33 0.34
C ASP A 85 19.25 7.38 1.86
N GLY A 86 18.63 6.32 2.41
CA GLY A 86 18.26 6.22 3.82
C GLY A 86 16.96 6.93 4.20
N VAL A 87 16.24 7.52 3.25
CA VAL A 87 14.96 8.20 3.46
C VAL A 87 13.80 7.33 2.97
N VAL A 88 12.76 7.16 3.78
CA VAL A 88 11.52 6.49 3.38
C VAL A 88 10.73 7.42 2.47
N ALA A 89 10.66 7.06 1.19
CA ALA A 89 10.00 7.82 0.14
C ALA A 89 8.53 7.40 -0.09
N GLY A 90 8.12 6.24 0.40
CA GLY A 90 6.76 5.75 0.29
C GLY A 90 6.57 4.41 1.00
N LEU A 91 5.32 4.10 1.24
CA LEU A 91 4.83 2.91 1.92
C LEU A 91 3.80 2.22 1.03
N ALA A 92 3.79 0.90 1.04
CA ALA A 92 2.72 0.12 0.43
C ALA A 92 2.56 -1.22 1.13
N GLY A 93 1.31 -1.62 1.32
CA GLY A 93 1.04 -2.89 1.97
C GLY A 93 -0.29 -3.49 1.54
N PHE A 94 -0.52 -4.69 2.02
CA PHE A 94 -1.83 -5.33 1.93
C PHE A 94 -2.13 -6.12 3.20
N ASP A 95 -3.42 -6.28 3.43
CA ASP A 95 -4.00 -7.13 4.46
C ASP A 95 -4.99 -8.12 3.89
N ALA A 96 -5.28 -9.18 4.65
CA ALA A 96 -6.42 -10.02 4.34
C ALA A 96 -7.73 -9.21 4.45
N VAL A 97 -8.61 -9.29 3.45
CA VAL A 97 -9.97 -8.72 3.54
C VAL A 97 -10.74 -9.32 4.73
N GLY A 98 -10.41 -10.54 5.09
CA GLY A 98 -10.90 -11.18 6.30
C GLY A 98 -10.47 -12.64 6.43
N GLY A 99 -10.57 -13.19 7.66
CA GLY A 99 -10.13 -14.55 7.99
C GLY A 99 -11.16 -15.66 7.72
N ARG A 100 -12.38 -15.34 7.25
CA ARG A 100 -13.40 -16.35 6.96
C ARG A 100 -13.08 -17.11 5.68
N GLU A 101 -13.32 -18.42 5.65
CA GLU A 101 -12.96 -19.30 4.53
C GLU A 101 -13.41 -18.78 3.16
N LYS A 102 -14.62 -18.21 3.07
CA LYS A 102 -15.19 -17.70 1.80
C LYS A 102 -14.52 -16.43 1.26
N ILE A 103 -13.76 -15.70 2.07
CA ILE A 103 -13.15 -14.41 1.69
C ILE A 103 -11.64 -14.36 1.92
N ARG A 104 -11.04 -15.40 2.53
CA ARG A 104 -9.62 -15.42 2.87
C ARG A 104 -8.66 -15.40 1.67
N HIS A 105 -9.18 -15.66 0.46
CA HIS A 105 -8.42 -15.60 -0.79
C HIS A 105 -8.17 -14.17 -1.29
N ARG A 106 -8.73 -13.16 -0.61
CA ARG A 106 -8.72 -11.75 -1.02
C ARG A 106 -7.79 -10.95 -0.12
N ALA A 107 -7.00 -10.07 -0.73
CA ALA A 107 -6.18 -9.07 -0.06
C ALA A 107 -6.65 -7.66 -0.41
N ASP A 108 -6.62 -6.74 0.56
CA ASP A 108 -6.86 -5.31 0.38
C ASP A 108 -5.54 -4.56 0.38
N PHE A 109 -5.32 -3.70 -0.61
CA PHE A 109 -4.05 -3.06 -0.91
C PHE A 109 -4.14 -1.54 -0.79
N GLY A 110 -3.10 -0.93 -0.22
CA GLY A 110 -2.92 0.50 -0.18
C GLY A 110 -1.49 0.92 -0.47
N LEU A 111 -1.31 2.16 -0.94
CA LEU A 111 0.01 2.76 -1.10
C LEU A 111 -0.02 4.28 -0.95
N SER A 112 1.09 4.83 -0.46
CA SER A 112 1.35 6.27 -0.47
C SER A 112 2.81 6.55 -0.85
N VAL A 113 3.05 7.66 -1.55
CA VAL A 113 4.40 8.10 -1.94
C VAL A 113 4.50 9.59 -1.71
N ASP A 114 5.56 10.03 -1.05
CA ASP A 114 5.86 11.45 -0.85
C ASP A 114 5.94 12.17 -2.21
N ARG A 115 5.24 13.30 -2.30
CA ARG A 115 5.06 14.09 -3.52
C ARG A 115 6.38 14.45 -4.21
N GLN A 116 7.45 14.70 -3.45
CA GLN A 116 8.76 15.01 -4.03
C GLN A 116 9.34 13.87 -4.89
N TYR A 117 8.86 12.64 -4.69
CA TYR A 117 9.30 11.44 -5.43
C TYR A 117 8.25 10.95 -6.45
N TRP A 118 7.20 11.72 -6.71
CA TRP A 118 6.20 11.36 -7.71
C TRP A 118 6.80 11.30 -9.12
N ASN A 119 6.18 10.52 -9.99
CA ASN A 119 6.59 10.31 -11.39
C ASN A 119 7.94 9.61 -11.59
N LEU A 120 8.65 9.22 -10.53
CA LEU A 120 9.92 8.49 -10.60
C LEU A 120 9.74 6.97 -10.76
N GLY A 121 8.52 6.47 -10.65
CA GLY A 121 8.18 5.05 -10.80
C GLY A 121 8.06 4.27 -9.49
N ILE A 122 8.20 4.94 -8.33
CA ILE A 122 8.15 4.29 -7.00
C ILE A 122 6.80 3.64 -6.74
N GLY A 123 5.68 4.36 -6.93
CA GLY A 123 4.34 3.81 -6.71
C GLY A 123 4.08 2.56 -7.55
N THR A 124 4.47 2.59 -8.84
CA THR A 124 4.38 1.43 -9.72
C THR A 124 5.21 0.25 -9.22
N ALA A 125 6.43 0.51 -8.76
CA ALA A 125 7.33 -0.53 -8.25
C ALA A 125 6.82 -1.15 -6.94
N LEU A 126 6.34 -0.33 -5.99
CA LEU A 126 5.70 -0.78 -4.74
C LEU A 126 4.45 -1.63 -5.03
N MET A 127 3.59 -1.18 -5.93
CA MET A 127 2.40 -1.94 -6.34
C MET A 127 2.76 -3.34 -6.88
N TYR A 128 3.73 -3.43 -7.80
CA TYR A 128 4.18 -4.73 -8.31
C TYR A 128 4.84 -5.60 -7.23
N ALA A 129 5.60 -5.00 -6.31
CA ALA A 129 6.17 -5.71 -5.17
C ALA A 129 5.06 -6.30 -4.28
N CYS A 130 4.02 -5.55 -3.96
CA CYS A 130 2.87 -6.05 -3.20
C CYS A 130 2.11 -7.17 -3.96
N ILE A 131 1.96 -7.07 -5.29
CA ILE A 131 1.37 -8.13 -6.11
C ILE A 131 2.23 -9.40 -6.04
N GLU A 132 3.57 -9.30 -6.15
CA GLU A 132 4.49 -10.43 -6.00
C GLU A 132 4.35 -11.07 -4.61
N CYS A 133 4.33 -10.26 -3.54
CA CYS A 133 4.16 -10.73 -2.17
C CYS A 133 2.78 -11.40 -1.92
N ALA A 134 1.70 -10.81 -2.44
CA ALA A 134 0.35 -11.36 -2.27
C ALA A 134 0.22 -12.74 -2.94
N ARG A 135 0.80 -12.92 -4.14
CA ARG A 135 0.89 -14.23 -4.79
C ARG A 135 1.69 -15.23 -3.96
N ALA A 136 2.87 -14.83 -3.47
CA ALA A 136 3.72 -15.68 -2.65
C ALA A 136 3.02 -16.09 -1.34
N ALA A 137 2.23 -15.21 -0.73
CA ALA A 137 1.39 -15.47 0.43
C ALA A 137 0.15 -16.34 0.12
N GLY A 138 -0.11 -16.68 -1.16
CA GLY A 138 -1.22 -17.55 -1.57
C GLY A 138 -2.57 -16.85 -1.67
N TYR A 139 -2.60 -15.54 -1.88
CA TYR A 139 -3.82 -14.84 -2.27
C TYR A 139 -4.13 -15.08 -3.75
N GLU A 140 -5.42 -15.12 -4.08
CA GLU A 140 -5.92 -15.32 -5.44
C GLU A 140 -6.44 -14.01 -6.05
N GLN A 141 -6.69 -13.00 -5.20
CA GLN A 141 -7.19 -11.70 -5.60
C GLN A 141 -6.60 -10.61 -4.71
N ILE A 142 -6.21 -9.50 -5.32
CA ILE A 142 -5.86 -8.24 -4.64
C ILE A 142 -6.82 -7.15 -5.09
N GLU A 143 -7.33 -6.36 -4.17
CA GLU A 143 -8.30 -5.30 -4.41
C GLU A 143 -7.88 -4.01 -3.73
N LEU A 144 -8.45 -2.91 -4.18
CA LEU A 144 -8.22 -1.58 -3.63
C LEU A 144 -9.45 -0.69 -3.82
N SER A 145 -9.50 0.40 -3.07
CA SER A 145 -10.35 1.54 -3.35
C SER A 145 -9.51 2.77 -3.67
N VAL A 146 -9.96 3.58 -4.63
CA VAL A 146 -9.29 4.81 -5.05
C VAL A 146 -10.30 5.92 -5.29
N VAL A 147 -9.97 7.14 -4.89
CA VAL A 147 -10.82 8.32 -5.18
C VAL A 147 -10.88 8.55 -6.67
N ALA A 148 -12.10 8.75 -7.23
CA ALA A 148 -12.33 8.83 -8.68
C ALA A 148 -11.53 9.97 -9.34
N GLU A 149 -11.30 11.06 -8.63
CA GLU A 149 -10.49 12.20 -9.10
C GLU A 149 -8.98 11.91 -9.13
N ASN A 150 -8.53 10.79 -8.54
CA ASN A 150 -7.12 10.37 -8.60
C ASN A 150 -6.83 9.59 -9.90
N GLU A 151 -7.08 10.23 -11.03
CA GLU A 151 -6.90 9.65 -12.37
C GLU A 151 -5.50 9.05 -12.59
N PRO A 152 -4.39 9.66 -12.11
CA PRO A 152 -3.07 9.08 -12.27
C PRO A 152 -2.90 7.71 -11.57
N ALA A 153 -3.51 7.54 -10.39
CA ALA A 153 -3.48 6.27 -9.68
C ALA A 153 -4.35 5.23 -10.39
N ILE A 154 -5.56 5.59 -10.82
CA ILE A 154 -6.45 4.71 -11.58
C ILE A 154 -5.74 4.20 -12.83
N ALA A 155 -5.14 5.08 -13.63
CA ALA A 155 -4.41 4.71 -14.83
C ALA A 155 -3.20 3.77 -14.54
N MET A 156 -2.53 3.97 -13.41
CA MET A 156 -1.45 3.07 -12.95
C MET A 156 -2.00 1.67 -12.62
N TYR A 157 -3.13 1.58 -11.94
CA TYR A 157 -3.77 0.32 -11.58
C TYR A 157 -4.31 -0.42 -12.80
N GLU A 158 -4.99 0.27 -13.72
CA GLU A 158 -5.47 -0.30 -14.98
C GLU A 158 -4.33 -0.88 -15.82
N LYS A 159 -3.22 -0.14 -15.94
CA LYS A 159 -2.02 -0.61 -16.64
C LYS A 159 -1.40 -1.86 -15.99
N ALA A 160 -1.57 -2.04 -14.69
CA ALA A 160 -1.14 -3.24 -13.98
C ALA A 160 -2.14 -4.40 -14.09
N GLY A 161 -3.29 -4.18 -14.74
CA GLY A 161 -4.34 -5.17 -14.97
C GLY A 161 -5.38 -5.26 -13.86
N PHE A 162 -5.50 -4.22 -13.04
CA PHE A 162 -6.68 -4.08 -12.19
C PHE A 162 -7.89 -3.68 -13.06
N VAL A 163 -9.05 -4.17 -12.68
CA VAL A 163 -10.33 -3.85 -13.32
C VAL A 163 -11.28 -3.26 -12.30
N GLU A 164 -12.01 -2.23 -12.69
CA GLU A 164 -13.09 -1.67 -11.89
C GLU A 164 -14.21 -2.72 -11.73
N PHE A 165 -14.75 -2.84 -10.52
CA PHE A 165 -15.88 -3.72 -10.25
C PHE A 165 -17.03 -3.03 -9.50
N GLY A 166 -16.89 -1.75 -9.18
CA GLY A 166 -17.95 -0.97 -8.56
C GLY A 166 -17.54 0.44 -8.19
N ARG A 167 -18.52 1.27 -7.87
CA ARG A 167 -18.34 2.65 -7.41
C ARG A 167 -19.24 2.98 -6.24
N ASN A 168 -18.77 3.85 -5.36
CA ASN A 168 -19.57 4.46 -4.30
C ASN A 168 -19.48 5.99 -4.41
N PRO A 169 -20.54 6.69 -4.86
CA PRO A 169 -20.53 8.14 -5.01
C PRO A 169 -20.33 8.93 -3.71
N ARG A 170 -20.45 8.27 -2.57
CA ARG A 170 -20.26 8.84 -1.23
C ARG A 170 -19.31 7.99 -0.41
N GLY A 171 -18.26 7.48 -1.04
CA GLY A 171 -17.29 6.58 -0.43
C GLY A 171 -16.49 7.25 0.67
N PHE A 172 -15.99 8.46 0.43
CA PHE A 172 -15.39 9.31 1.44
C PHE A 172 -16.23 10.57 1.66
N LYS A 173 -16.02 11.20 2.81
CA LYS A 173 -16.52 12.54 3.12
C LYS A 173 -15.33 13.39 3.55
N SER A 174 -14.75 14.08 2.57
CA SER A 174 -13.62 14.98 2.81
C SER A 174 -14.03 16.18 3.67
N ARG A 175 -13.10 16.62 4.51
CA ARG A 175 -13.20 17.89 5.27
C ARG A 175 -13.15 19.12 4.36
N PHE A 176 -12.60 18.98 3.14
CA PHE A 176 -12.31 20.08 2.23
C PHE A 176 -13.26 20.13 1.03
N THR A 177 -13.56 18.98 0.43
CA THR A 177 -14.28 18.88 -0.86
C THR A 177 -15.67 18.25 -0.73
N GLY A 178 -16.06 17.77 0.45
CA GLY A 178 -17.32 17.09 0.68
C GLY A 178 -17.28 15.62 0.26
N TYR A 179 -18.34 15.10 -0.37
CA TYR A 179 -18.36 13.70 -0.77
C TYR A 179 -17.46 13.44 -1.96
N GLN A 180 -16.65 12.39 -1.85
CA GLN A 180 -15.79 11.88 -2.91
C GLN A 180 -16.27 10.50 -3.33
N GLU A 181 -16.32 10.27 -4.65
CA GLU A 181 -16.63 8.95 -5.20
C GLU A 181 -15.41 8.03 -5.05
N LEU A 182 -15.66 6.80 -4.61
CA LEU A 182 -14.66 5.73 -4.63
C LEU A 182 -14.91 4.78 -5.78
N VAL A 183 -13.85 4.46 -6.50
CA VAL A 183 -13.76 3.40 -7.50
C VAL A 183 -13.15 2.18 -6.82
N TYR A 184 -13.83 1.06 -6.85
CA TYR A 184 -13.33 -0.21 -6.35
C TYR A 184 -12.70 -0.99 -7.50
N MET A 185 -11.45 -1.38 -7.34
CA MET A 185 -10.70 -2.10 -8.37
C MET A 185 -10.14 -3.41 -7.81
N ARG A 186 -10.06 -4.44 -8.64
CA ARG A 186 -9.49 -5.73 -8.29
C ARG A 186 -8.63 -6.29 -9.40
N LYS A 187 -7.70 -7.16 -9.01
CA LYS A 187 -6.87 -7.96 -9.91
C LYS A 187 -6.84 -9.39 -9.44
N GLU A 188 -7.03 -10.33 -10.35
CA GLU A 188 -6.77 -11.75 -10.13
C GLU A 188 -5.26 -12.01 -10.18
N LEU A 189 -4.74 -12.85 -9.26
CA LEU A 189 -3.32 -13.09 -9.02
C LEU A 189 -2.83 -14.40 -9.64
#